data_60158540aba2df7b464d82082dd13f27
#
_entry.id   60158540aba2df7b464d82082dd13f27
#
_cell.length_a   1.000
_cell.length_b   1.000
_cell.length_c   1.000
_cell.angle_alpha   90.00
_cell.angle_beta   90.00
_cell.angle_gamma   90.00
#
_symmetry.space_group_name_H-M   'P 1'
#
loop_
_entity.id
_entity.type
_entity.pdbx_description
1 polymer ?
#
loop_
_entity_poly.entity_id
_entity_poly.type
_entity_poly.pdbx_seq_one_letter_code
_entity_poly.pdbx_strand_id
1 'polypeptide(L)'
;MLIKKLYPCTLAIVYAFTLMLPLTGFADDEANTDTSTTSSSTTKAVPLEDVQRFSNAIGEIKKYYVKPVDDKELFDNAIRGMLTGLDPHSSYLDEEEFKDLQTSTSGEFGGLGLEVTMEDGVVKVVTPLVDTPAFKAGIKSGDYIIKLGKESVQGLSLKDAVNLMRGKAGSTIQLTILRKGVNKALTFDLIREIIQIKSVQSKIIAPGYGYIRLTQFQALTGKDMLQAIDRLKQQSGGNLKGLILDLRNNPGGLLDSAIQVSDAFLGKDKSGKPETIVSTKGRLPGSDFTALAKGVDVLHNAPMVVLINNGSASAAEIVAGALKDNKRAVILGTTSFGKGSVQTVLPLDEKTGIKLTTALYYTPSGTSIQAQGIVPDIVVNEVEIPKTAAKPADPTGYSEANLSGHLINKNNKEITKAKNFKAQMDELMHNDYQLYAALTVLEGMALANR
;
A
#
# COMPACT_ATOMS: atom_id res chain seq x y z
N MET A 1 -42.51 5.94 45.06
CA MET A 1 -41.37 6.28 45.88
C MET A 1 -40.26 6.78 44.96
N LEU A 2 -40.30 8.03 44.79
CA LEU A 2 -39.33 9.08 44.57
C LEU A 2 -37.85 8.67 44.80
N ILE A 3 -36.97 9.03 43.87
CA ILE A 3 -35.85 9.92 44.17
C ILE A 3 -35.22 10.43 42.85
N LYS A 4 -35.18 11.75 42.72
CA LYS A 4 -34.45 12.58 41.76
C LYS A 4 -32.96 12.51 42.02
N LYS A 5 -32.10 12.77 40.98
CA LYS A 5 -30.84 13.51 41.06
C LYS A 5 -30.31 13.77 39.66
N LEU A 6 -30.27 14.99 39.26
CA LEU A 6 -29.27 16.08 39.40
C LEU A 6 -28.01 15.89 38.55
N TYR A 7 -27.93 16.70 37.47
CA TYR A 7 -26.71 17.02 36.70
C TYR A 7 -25.90 18.10 37.42
N PRO A 8 -24.57 18.10 37.30
CA PRO A 8 -23.81 19.29 37.51
C PRO A 8 -23.30 19.93 36.22
N CYS A 9 -23.49 21.25 36.13
CA CYS A 9 -22.89 22.22 35.24
C CYS A 9 -21.37 22.13 35.20
N THR A 10 -20.78 22.19 34.03
CA THR A 10 -19.37 22.48 33.83
C THR A 10 -19.18 23.98 33.51
N LEU A 11 -18.40 24.61 34.33
CA LEU A 11 -18.00 26.00 34.30
C LEU A 11 -16.90 26.18 33.25
N ALA A 12 -17.13 27.08 32.29
CA ALA A 12 -16.08 27.54 31.38
C ALA A 12 -15.28 28.66 32.07
N ILE A 13 -13.97 28.47 32.21
CA ILE A 13 -13.05 29.51 32.68
C ILE A 13 -12.40 30.14 31.46
N VAL A 14 -12.75 31.41 31.24
CA VAL A 14 -12.09 32.30 30.26
C VAL A 14 -10.93 32.98 31.02
N TYR A 15 -9.70 32.74 30.56
CA TYR A 15 -8.52 33.52 31.00
C TYR A 15 -8.30 34.71 30.05
N ALA A 16 -8.61 35.90 30.54
CA ALA A 16 -8.18 37.16 29.93
C ALA A 16 -6.75 37.46 30.40
N PHE A 17 -5.82 37.59 29.45
CA PHE A 17 -4.48 38.06 29.70
C PHE A 17 -4.42 39.56 29.38
N THR A 18 -4.32 40.39 30.42
CA THR A 18 -4.10 41.84 30.35
C THR A 18 -2.63 42.13 30.10
N LEU A 19 -2.37 42.93 29.05
CA LEU A 19 -1.07 43.53 28.76
C LEU A 19 -0.73 44.59 29.79
N MET A 20 0.41 44.48 30.45
CA MET A 20 1.06 45.59 31.20
C MET A 20 2.42 45.86 30.56
N LEU A 21 2.58 47.03 29.99
CA LEU A 21 3.86 47.64 29.61
C LEU A 21 4.46 48.37 30.80
N PRO A 22 5.77 48.37 31.01
CA PRO A 22 6.47 49.49 31.61
C PRO A 22 7.42 50.16 30.62
N LEU A 23 7.28 51.47 30.49
CA LEU A 23 8.30 52.38 29.98
C LEU A 23 9.34 52.63 31.10
N THR A 24 10.62 52.62 30.73
CA THR A 24 11.76 53.41 31.21
C THR A 24 13.01 52.71 30.66
N GLY A 25 14.00 53.31 30.08
CA GLY A 25 14.77 54.48 30.26
C GLY A 25 16.09 54.21 29.54
N PHE A 26 16.61 55.20 28.83
CA PHE A 26 17.90 55.22 28.11
C PHE A 26 19.10 55.03 29.03
N ALA A 27 20.04 54.18 28.61
CA ALA A 27 21.47 54.35 28.90
C ALA A 27 22.26 53.62 27.81
N ASP A 28 23.15 54.37 27.14
CA ASP A 28 24.19 53.88 26.23
C ASP A 28 25.20 53.05 27.01
N ASP A 29 25.65 51.93 26.46
CA ASP A 29 27.06 51.51 26.57
C ASP A 29 27.42 50.51 25.46
N GLU A 30 28.67 50.65 24.99
CA GLU A 30 29.23 50.06 23.79
C GLU A 30 29.52 48.56 23.89
N ALA A 31 29.47 47.96 22.71
CA ALA A 31 30.32 46.88 22.20
C ALA A 31 30.36 45.51 22.92
N ASN A 32 29.69 44.53 22.33
CA ASN A 32 30.41 43.32 21.92
C ASN A 32 29.61 42.56 20.82
N THR A 33 30.22 42.43 19.67
CA THR A 33 29.75 41.67 18.50
C THR A 33 29.89 40.18 18.76
N ASP A 34 28.79 39.49 19.09
CA ASP A 34 28.66 38.05 18.84
C ASP A 34 27.56 37.84 17.85
N THR A 35 28.00 37.60 16.61
CA THR A 35 27.15 37.31 15.46
C THR A 35 26.58 35.90 15.58
N SER A 36 25.49 35.73 16.30
CA SER A 36 24.66 34.54 16.15
C SER A 36 23.89 34.66 14.84
N THR A 37 24.42 34.06 13.79
CA THR A 37 23.77 33.90 12.49
C THR A 37 22.54 33.01 12.66
N THR A 38 21.42 33.61 12.99
CA THR A 38 20.11 32.98 12.80
C THR A 38 19.87 32.95 11.31
N SER A 39 20.14 31.82 10.68
CA SER A 39 19.78 31.58 9.31
C SER A 39 18.27 31.44 9.18
N SER A 40 17.58 32.58 9.12
CA SER A 40 16.21 32.63 8.61
C SER A 40 16.31 32.29 7.13
N SER A 41 15.78 31.13 6.72
CA SER A 41 15.56 30.79 5.32
C SER A 41 14.48 31.74 4.74
N THR A 42 14.89 32.96 4.41
CA THR A 42 14.07 33.86 3.62
C THR A 42 13.87 33.23 2.24
N THR A 43 12.69 32.68 1.99
CA THR A 43 12.25 32.30 0.64
C THR A 43 12.36 33.57 -0.22
N LYS A 44 13.37 33.64 -1.09
CA LYS A 44 13.52 34.78 -1.99
C LYS A 44 12.24 34.90 -2.80
N ALA A 45 11.66 36.10 -2.84
CA ALA A 45 10.50 36.38 -3.69
C ALA A 45 10.82 36.04 -5.14
N VAL A 46 9.85 35.55 -5.88
CA VAL A 46 10.00 35.27 -7.32
C VAL A 46 10.32 36.58 -8.02
N PRO A 47 11.39 36.65 -8.86
CA PRO A 47 11.76 37.89 -9.54
C PRO A 47 10.64 38.37 -10.45
N LEU A 48 10.27 39.65 -10.38
CA LEU A 48 9.19 40.21 -11.15
C LEU A 48 9.41 40.07 -12.66
N GLU A 49 10.64 40.22 -13.13
CA GLU A 49 11.02 40.05 -14.55
C GLU A 49 10.71 38.65 -15.07
N ASP A 50 10.90 37.61 -14.24
CA ASP A 50 10.60 36.23 -14.62
C ASP A 50 9.09 35.98 -14.68
N VAL A 51 8.33 36.58 -13.76
CA VAL A 51 6.83 36.57 -13.81
C VAL A 51 6.33 37.27 -15.06
N GLN A 52 6.88 38.43 -15.41
CA GLN A 52 6.53 39.17 -16.63
C GLN A 52 6.86 38.37 -17.90
N ARG A 53 8.04 37.77 -17.97
CA ARG A 53 8.45 36.90 -19.08
C ARG A 53 7.49 35.72 -19.25
N PHE A 54 7.10 35.08 -18.16
CA PHE A 54 6.13 33.99 -18.16
C PHE A 54 4.76 34.45 -18.68
N SER A 55 4.25 35.56 -18.16
CA SER A 55 2.99 36.14 -18.61
C SER A 55 2.99 36.52 -20.11
N ASN A 56 4.10 37.11 -20.59
CA ASN A 56 4.26 37.44 -22.01
C ASN A 56 4.24 36.16 -22.87
N ALA A 57 4.93 35.09 -22.44
CA ALA A 57 4.91 33.83 -23.18
C ALA A 57 3.49 33.26 -23.31
N ILE A 58 2.68 33.30 -22.25
CA ILE A 58 1.26 32.90 -22.30
C ILE A 58 0.52 33.75 -23.31
N GLY A 59 0.71 35.09 -23.31
CA GLY A 59 0.08 36.01 -24.26
C GLY A 59 0.43 35.69 -25.72
N GLU A 60 1.70 35.41 -26.01
CA GLU A 60 2.16 35.04 -27.35
C GLU A 60 1.60 33.68 -27.79
N ILE A 61 1.54 32.68 -26.89
CA ILE A 61 0.93 31.37 -27.18
C ILE A 61 -0.55 31.54 -27.53
N LYS A 62 -1.31 32.28 -26.74
CA LYS A 62 -2.74 32.52 -27.00
C LYS A 62 -2.98 33.27 -28.32
N LYS A 63 -2.06 34.15 -28.72
CA LYS A 63 -2.14 34.96 -29.92
C LYS A 63 -1.78 34.21 -31.19
N TYR A 64 -0.73 33.38 -31.14
CA TYR A 64 -0.12 32.82 -32.34
C TYR A 64 -0.29 31.33 -32.52
N TYR A 65 -0.66 30.58 -31.44
CA TYR A 65 -0.87 29.15 -31.59
C TYR A 65 -2.01 28.85 -32.57
N VAL A 66 -1.86 27.76 -33.35
CA VAL A 66 -2.77 27.38 -34.44
C VAL A 66 -4.20 27.08 -33.99
N LYS A 67 -4.41 26.79 -32.72
CA LYS A 67 -5.73 26.52 -32.11
C LYS A 67 -5.92 27.38 -30.87
N PRO A 68 -7.19 27.80 -30.56
CA PRO A 68 -7.46 28.39 -29.25
C PRO A 68 -7.07 27.45 -28.12
N VAL A 69 -6.42 27.97 -27.06
CA VAL A 69 -6.05 27.22 -25.85
C VAL A 69 -6.66 27.92 -24.66
N ASP A 70 -7.22 27.12 -23.74
CA ASP A 70 -7.82 27.61 -22.51
C ASP A 70 -6.74 28.04 -21.50
N ASP A 71 -7.05 29.09 -20.74
CA ASP A 71 -6.13 29.59 -19.71
C ASP A 71 -5.80 28.54 -18.67
N LYS A 72 -6.83 27.81 -18.19
CA LYS A 72 -6.66 26.75 -17.21
C LYS A 72 -5.68 25.67 -17.72
N GLU A 73 -5.85 25.24 -18.97
CA GLU A 73 -4.98 24.25 -19.59
C GLU A 73 -3.53 24.74 -19.67
N LEU A 74 -3.30 26.03 -20.02
CA LEU A 74 -1.95 26.60 -20.09
C LEU A 74 -1.29 26.64 -18.70
N PHE A 75 -2.01 27.06 -17.67
CA PHE A 75 -1.48 27.11 -16.30
C PHE A 75 -1.23 25.72 -15.73
N ASP A 76 -2.13 24.77 -15.90
CA ASP A 76 -1.96 23.38 -15.46
C ASP A 76 -0.73 22.76 -16.14
N ASN A 77 -0.57 22.96 -17.46
CA ASN A 77 0.60 22.48 -18.21
C ASN A 77 1.90 23.15 -17.77
N ALA A 78 1.87 24.43 -17.41
CA ALA A 78 3.05 25.13 -16.90
C ALA A 78 3.50 24.59 -15.54
N ILE A 79 2.57 24.38 -14.60
CA ILE A 79 2.87 23.79 -13.30
C ILE A 79 3.38 22.35 -13.48
N ARG A 80 2.73 21.57 -14.33
CA ARG A 80 3.13 20.21 -14.67
C ARG A 80 4.55 20.16 -15.24
N GLY A 81 4.88 21.09 -16.16
CA GLY A 81 6.21 21.24 -16.74
C GLY A 81 7.29 21.58 -15.71
N MET A 82 7.03 22.51 -14.80
CA MET A 82 7.96 22.85 -13.71
C MET A 82 8.28 21.63 -12.83
N LEU A 83 7.28 20.84 -12.46
CA LEU A 83 7.45 19.69 -11.58
C LEU A 83 8.16 18.52 -12.28
N THR A 84 7.80 18.26 -13.54
CA THR A 84 8.46 17.23 -14.37
C THR A 84 9.95 17.51 -14.56
N GLY A 85 10.35 18.78 -14.54
CA GLY A 85 11.76 19.20 -14.63
C GLY A 85 12.58 18.96 -13.36
N LEU A 86 11.95 18.58 -12.23
CA LEU A 86 12.66 18.34 -10.96
C LEU A 86 13.16 16.90 -10.85
N ASP A 87 12.24 15.94 -10.92
CA ASP A 87 12.51 14.50 -10.82
C ASP A 87 11.32 13.68 -11.35
N PRO A 88 11.49 12.34 -11.57
CA PRO A 88 10.42 11.50 -12.14
C PRO A 88 9.22 11.28 -11.22
N HIS A 89 9.28 11.69 -9.95
CA HIS A 89 8.26 11.41 -8.95
C HIS A 89 7.48 12.64 -8.51
N SER A 90 8.02 13.84 -8.77
CA SER A 90 7.31 15.11 -8.55
C SER A 90 6.31 15.34 -9.67
N SER A 91 5.07 15.68 -9.32
CA SER A 91 3.99 15.86 -10.30
C SER A 91 2.92 16.83 -9.81
N TYR A 92 2.29 17.54 -10.75
CA TYR A 92 1.03 18.21 -10.52
C TYR A 92 -0.09 17.18 -10.50
N LEU A 93 -1.03 17.37 -9.60
CA LEU A 93 -2.22 16.52 -9.44
C LEU A 93 -3.43 17.39 -9.76
N ASP A 94 -4.08 17.11 -10.89
CA ASP A 94 -5.39 17.70 -11.20
C ASP A 94 -6.49 17.10 -10.30
N GLU A 95 -7.73 17.55 -10.47
CA GLU A 95 -8.85 17.13 -9.61
C GLU A 95 -9.03 15.61 -9.60
N GLU A 96 -8.87 14.96 -10.74
CA GLU A 96 -9.01 13.52 -10.85
C GLU A 96 -7.81 12.78 -10.24
N GLU A 97 -6.60 13.18 -10.59
CA GLU A 97 -5.35 12.60 -10.06
C GLU A 97 -5.24 12.77 -8.55
N PHE A 98 -5.69 13.93 -8.01
CA PHE A 98 -5.69 14.18 -6.57
C PHE A 98 -6.69 13.29 -5.84
N LYS A 99 -7.89 13.11 -6.38
CA LYS A 99 -8.91 12.21 -5.85
C LYS A 99 -8.49 10.73 -5.94
N ASP A 100 -7.87 10.32 -7.04
CA ASP A 100 -7.36 8.96 -7.20
C ASP A 100 -6.23 8.66 -6.21
N LEU A 101 -5.34 9.63 -5.96
CA LEU A 101 -4.31 9.50 -4.93
C LEU A 101 -4.92 9.36 -3.54
N GLN A 102 -5.92 10.18 -3.18
CA GLN A 102 -6.63 10.07 -1.91
C GLN A 102 -7.29 8.69 -1.76
N THR A 103 -7.96 8.20 -2.80
CA THR A 103 -8.58 6.87 -2.82
C THR A 103 -7.56 5.75 -2.66
N SER A 104 -6.45 5.83 -3.37
CA SER A 104 -5.41 4.79 -3.31
C SER A 104 -4.70 4.75 -1.95
N THR A 105 -4.53 5.90 -1.30
CA THR A 105 -3.87 5.99 0.02
C THR A 105 -4.80 5.65 1.17
N SER A 106 -6.06 6.09 1.12
CA SER A 106 -7.06 5.70 2.14
C SER A 106 -7.43 4.21 2.02
N GLY A 107 -7.44 3.67 0.82
CA GLY A 107 -7.96 2.34 0.53
C GLY A 107 -9.48 2.28 0.48
N GLU A 108 -10.14 3.44 0.39
CA GLU A 108 -11.59 3.56 0.46
C GLU A 108 -12.12 4.52 -0.60
N PHE A 109 -13.27 4.20 -1.16
CA PHE A 109 -14.00 5.10 -2.06
C PHE A 109 -15.50 4.90 -1.93
N GLY A 110 -16.25 5.96 -2.18
CA GLY A 110 -17.70 5.87 -2.29
C GLY A 110 -18.11 5.26 -3.62
N GLY A 111 -18.87 4.15 -3.58
CA GLY A 111 -19.25 3.43 -4.78
C GLY A 111 -20.22 2.29 -4.54
N LEU A 112 -20.30 1.38 -5.50
CA LEU A 112 -21.28 0.29 -5.54
C LEU A 112 -20.68 -1.08 -5.19
N GLY A 113 -19.33 -1.22 -5.26
CA GLY A 113 -18.63 -2.47 -5.03
C GLY A 113 -18.78 -3.45 -6.20
N LEU A 114 -18.48 -2.97 -7.40
CA LEU A 114 -18.46 -3.76 -8.63
C LEU A 114 -17.05 -3.79 -9.21
N GLU A 115 -16.58 -4.96 -9.57
CA GLU A 115 -15.48 -5.14 -10.52
C GLU A 115 -16.07 -5.24 -11.91
N VAL A 116 -15.59 -4.40 -12.83
CA VAL A 116 -16.15 -4.27 -14.19
C VAL A 116 -15.05 -4.27 -15.23
N THR A 117 -15.43 -4.67 -16.46
CA THR A 117 -14.59 -4.59 -17.65
C THR A 117 -15.40 -4.06 -18.82
N MET A 118 -14.72 -3.69 -19.91
CA MET A 118 -15.39 -3.35 -21.17
C MET A 118 -15.40 -4.58 -22.09
N GLU A 119 -16.56 -4.94 -22.60
CA GLU A 119 -16.74 -6.00 -23.59
C GLU A 119 -17.72 -5.50 -24.68
N ASP A 120 -17.27 -5.49 -25.93
CA ASP A 120 -18.04 -5.02 -27.09
C ASP A 120 -18.65 -3.59 -26.93
N GLY A 121 -17.91 -2.69 -26.29
CA GLY A 121 -18.35 -1.30 -26.05
C GLY A 121 -19.42 -1.15 -24.95
N VAL A 122 -19.64 -2.18 -24.14
CA VAL A 122 -20.56 -2.19 -23.01
C VAL A 122 -19.83 -2.58 -21.72
N VAL A 123 -20.24 -2.01 -20.61
CA VAL A 123 -19.66 -2.36 -19.29
C VAL A 123 -20.24 -3.69 -18.80
N LYS A 124 -19.36 -4.68 -18.63
CA LYS A 124 -19.69 -6.01 -18.10
C LYS A 124 -19.25 -6.14 -16.64
N VAL A 125 -20.12 -6.65 -15.79
CA VAL A 125 -19.80 -6.99 -14.41
C VAL A 125 -18.95 -8.26 -14.40
N VAL A 126 -17.72 -8.15 -13.92
CA VAL A 126 -16.84 -9.30 -13.65
C VAL A 126 -17.32 -9.98 -12.37
N THR A 127 -17.43 -9.21 -11.27
CA THR A 127 -17.97 -9.72 -10.02
C THR A 127 -18.46 -8.57 -9.12
N PRO A 128 -19.59 -8.73 -8.41
CA PRO A 128 -19.92 -7.85 -7.29
C PRO A 128 -19.12 -8.27 -6.05
N LEU A 129 -18.55 -7.29 -5.36
CA LEU A 129 -17.79 -7.52 -4.12
C LEU A 129 -18.76 -7.87 -2.99
N VAL A 130 -18.42 -8.89 -2.20
CA VAL A 130 -19.25 -9.36 -1.07
C VAL A 130 -19.53 -8.22 -0.09
N ASP A 131 -20.73 -8.19 0.48
CA ASP A 131 -21.22 -7.21 1.46
C ASP A 131 -21.38 -5.76 0.95
N THR A 132 -21.25 -5.52 -0.36
CA THR A 132 -21.43 -4.21 -0.99
C THR A 132 -22.86 -3.96 -1.50
N PRO A 133 -23.23 -2.70 -1.83
CA PRO A 133 -24.56 -2.39 -2.36
C PRO A 133 -24.96 -3.22 -3.58
N ALA A 134 -24.04 -3.39 -4.54
CA ALA A 134 -24.30 -4.18 -5.74
C ALA A 134 -24.55 -5.66 -5.42
N PHE A 135 -23.79 -6.24 -4.50
CA PHE A 135 -23.97 -7.62 -4.06
C PHE A 135 -25.32 -7.81 -3.36
N LYS A 136 -25.65 -6.92 -2.40
CA LYS A 136 -26.91 -6.94 -1.64
C LYS A 136 -28.13 -6.79 -2.55
N ALA A 137 -28.01 -6.00 -3.63
CA ALA A 137 -29.08 -5.81 -4.60
C ALA A 137 -29.25 -6.99 -5.56
N GLY A 138 -28.35 -7.97 -5.56
CA GLY A 138 -28.44 -9.15 -6.42
C GLY A 138 -27.93 -8.94 -7.85
N ILE A 139 -27.03 -7.98 -8.08
CA ILE A 139 -26.25 -7.89 -9.31
C ILE A 139 -25.33 -9.11 -9.37
N LYS A 140 -25.14 -9.66 -10.58
CA LYS A 140 -24.42 -10.93 -10.80
C LYS A 140 -23.25 -10.75 -11.75
N SER A 141 -22.27 -11.62 -11.65
CA SER A 141 -21.23 -11.79 -12.64
C SER A 141 -21.85 -12.10 -14.02
N GLY A 142 -21.35 -11.42 -15.06
CA GLY A 142 -21.86 -11.51 -16.42
C GLY A 142 -23.04 -10.59 -16.75
N ASP A 143 -23.52 -9.75 -15.81
CA ASP A 143 -24.49 -8.69 -16.12
C ASP A 143 -23.85 -7.61 -16.98
N TYR A 144 -24.59 -7.05 -17.94
CA TYR A 144 -24.16 -5.92 -18.78
C TYR A 144 -24.87 -4.66 -18.34
N ILE A 145 -24.11 -3.65 -17.91
CA ILE A 145 -24.64 -2.34 -17.52
C ILE A 145 -24.83 -1.52 -18.79
N ILE A 146 -26.07 -1.09 -19.06
CA ILE A 146 -26.44 -0.31 -20.25
C ILE A 146 -26.77 1.15 -19.94
N LYS A 147 -27.15 1.46 -18.68
CA LYS A 147 -27.36 2.84 -18.21
C LYS A 147 -26.87 3.02 -16.79
N LEU A 148 -26.35 4.21 -16.52
CA LEU A 148 -25.93 4.74 -15.23
C LEU A 148 -26.69 6.03 -14.95
N GLY A 149 -27.71 5.98 -14.11
CA GLY A 149 -28.67 7.07 -13.96
C GLY A 149 -29.42 7.33 -15.25
N LYS A 150 -29.30 8.54 -15.78
CA LYS A 150 -29.91 8.94 -17.05
C LYS A 150 -29.00 8.70 -18.27
N GLU A 151 -27.74 8.40 -18.06
CA GLU A 151 -26.73 8.30 -19.12
C GLU A 151 -26.62 6.88 -19.67
N SER A 152 -26.51 6.78 -21.01
CA SER A 152 -26.19 5.53 -21.68
C SER A 152 -24.71 5.22 -21.51
N VAL A 153 -24.37 3.96 -21.22
CA VAL A 153 -22.97 3.51 -21.12
C VAL A 153 -22.32 3.35 -22.51
N GLN A 154 -23.13 3.24 -23.56
CA GLN A 154 -22.63 3.07 -24.92
C GLN A 154 -21.81 4.29 -25.37
N GLY A 155 -20.57 4.07 -25.76
CA GLY A 155 -19.64 5.12 -26.19
C GLY A 155 -18.81 5.76 -25.05
N LEU A 156 -19.05 5.40 -23.80
CA LEU A 156 -18.20 5.80 -22.70
C LEU A 156 -16.93 4.95 -22.65
N SER A 157 -15.84 5.53 -22.16
CA SER A 157 -14.69 4.74 -21.72
C SER A 157 -15.01 3.97 -20.44
N LEU A 158 -14.26 2.89 -20.14
CA LEU A 158 -14.40 2.19 -18.85
C LEU A 158 -14.19 3.14 -17.66
N LYS A 159 -13.23 4.06 -17.79
CA LYS A 159 -12.91 5.07 -16.79
C LYS A 159 -14.10 5.99 -16.51
N ASP A 160 -14.74 6.52 -17.55
CA ASP A 160 -15.91 7.41 -17.42
C ASP A 160 -17.08 6.66 -16.76
N ALA A 161 -17.34 5.43 -17.18
CA ALA A 161 -18.38 4.59 -16.56
C ALA A 161 -18.09 4.33 -15.08
N VAL A 162 -16.83 4.04 -14.70
CA VAL A 162 -16.41 3.86 -13.30
C VAL A 162 -16.59 5.16 -12.53
N ASN A 163 -16.22 6.31 -13.11
CA ASN A 163 -16.39 7.62 -12.46
C ASN A 163 -17.87 7.93 -12.18
N LEU A 164 -18.78 7.57 -13.08
CA LEU A 164 -20.23 7.69 -12.86
C LEU A 164 -20.73 6.76 -11.75
N MET A 165 -20.18 5.54 -11.62
CA MET A 165 -20.54 4.61 -10.56
C MET A 165 -19.99 5.04 -9.19
N ARG A 166 -18.85 5.74 -9.15
CA ARG A 166 -18.30 6.34 -7.93
C ARG A 166 -19.12 7.56 -7.51
N GLY A 167 -19.00 7.98 -6.27
CA GLY A 167 -19.64 9.17 -5.74
C GLY A 167 -19.71 9.17 -4.22
N LYS A 168 -20.25 10.23 -3.64
CA LYS A 168 -20.36 10.38 -2.18
C LYS A 168 -21.18 9.23 -1.58
N ALA A 169 -20.67 8.60 -0.50
CA ALA A 169 -21.43 7.62 0.25
C ALA A 169 -22.78 8.23 0.71
N GLY A 170 -23.85 7.45 0.62
CA GLY A 170 -25.22 7.87 0.88
C GLY A 170 -25.95 8.46 -0.35
N SER A 171 -25.24 8.79 -1.45
CA SER A 171 -25.89 9.23 -2.69
C SER A 171 -26.46 8.02 -3.47
N THR A 172 -27.55 8.27 -4.22
CA THR A 172 -28.24 7.24 -5.00
C THR A 172 -27.79 7.24 -6.46
N ILE A 173 -27.82 6.06 -7.07
CA ILE A 173 -27.69 5.88 -8.51
C ILE A 173 -28.56 4.73 -8.97
N GLN A 174 -29.22 4.89 -10.11
CA GLN A 174 -29.97 3.82 -10.75
C GLN A 174 -29.11 3.12 -11.81
N LEU A 175 -29.00 1.79 -11.75
CA LEU A 175 -28.37 0.98 -12.77
C LEU A 175 -29.42 0.25 -13.60
N THR A 176 -29.32 0.33 -14.93
CA THR A 176 -30.09 -0.54 -15.84
C THR A 176 -29.14 -1.58 -16.44
N ILE A 177 -29.45 -2.84 -16.27
CA ILE A 177 -28.62 -3.95 -16.73
C ILE A 177 -29.39 -4.89 -17.65
N LEU A 178 -28.66 -5.58 -18.52
CA LEU A 178 -29.11 -6.76 -19.26
C LEU A 178 -28.48 -8.00 -18.65
N ARG A 179 -29.29 -9.04 -18.40
CA ARG A 179 -28.84 -10.31 -17.84
C ARG A 179 -29.15 -11.44 -18.80
N LYS A 180 -28.17 -12.28 -19.09
CA LYS A 180 -28.36 -13.46 -19.95
C LYS A 180 -29.50 -14.35 -19.41
N GLY A 181 -30.45 -14.71 -20.29
CA GLY A 181 -31.62 -15.51 -19.93
C GLY A 181 -32.80 -14.71 -19.36
N VAL A 182 -32.72 -13.37 -19.32
CA VAL A 182 -33.83 -12.48 -18.91
C VAL A 182 -34.19 -11.56 -20.08
N ASN A 183 -35.43 -11.65 -20.58
CA ASN A 183 -35.87 -10.95 -21.80
C ASN A 183 -36.16 -9.44 -21.62
N LYS A 184 -35.96 -8.91 -20.42
CA LYS A 184 -36.18 -7.48 -20.11
C LYS A 184 -35.00 -6.90 -19.34
N ALA A 185 -34.76 -5.61 -19.54
CA ALA A 185 -33.81 -4.88 -18.73
C ALA A 185 -34.23 -4.86 -17.25
N LEU A 186 -33.28 -5.06 -16.36
CA LEU A 186 -33.45 -4.99 -14.90
C LEU A 186 -32.95 -3.65 -14.42
N THR A 187 -33.69 -3.03 -13.52
CA THR A 187 -33.35 -1.74 -12.91
C THR A 187 -33.08 -1.91 -11.43
N PHE A 188 -31.99 -1.35 -10.96
CA PHE A 188 -31.56 -1.40 -9.57
C PHE A 188 -31.30 0.02 -9.07
N ASP A 189 -32.01 0.43 -8.01
CA ASP A 189 -31.73 1.66 -7.29
C ASP A 189 -30.76 1.37 -6.16
N LEU A 190 -29.54 1.90 -6.26
CA LEU A 190 -28.45 1.61 -5.34
C LEU A 190 -28.05 2.87 -4.57
N ILE A 191 -27.73 2.68 -3.30
CA ILE A 191 -27.13 3.71 -2.46
C ILE A 191 -25.61 3.43 -2.42
N ARG A 192 -24.80 4.42 -2.78
CA ARG A 192 -23.34 4.28 -2.68
C ARG A 192 -22.92 4.14 -1.21
N GLU A 193 -22.05 3.19 -0.95
CA GLU A 193 -21.43 2.98 0.37
C GLU A 193 -19.91 3.19 0.27
N ILE A 194 -19.22 3.26 1.41
CA ILE A 194 -17.75 3.20 1.45
C ILE A 194 -17.33 1.78 1.09
N ILE A 195 -16.60 1.64 0.01
CA ILE A 195 -16.04 0.37 -0.47
C ILE A 195 -14.57 0.33 -0.07
N GLN A 196 -14.17 -0.71 0.67
CA GLN A 196 -12.79 -0.92 1.08
C GLN A 196 -12.04 -1.78 0.05
N ILE A 197 -10.87 -1.30 -0.35
CA ILE A 197 -9.93 -2.04 -1.19
C ILE A 197 -9.04 -2.85 -0.28
N LYS A 198 -9.19 -4.18 -0.26
CA LYS A 198 -8.38 -5.05 0.60
C LYS A 198 -6.92 -5.09 0.13
N SER A 199 -6.03 -4.50 0.92
CA SER A 199 -4.59 -4.55 0.69
C SER A 199 -3.90 -5.77 1.32
N VAL A 200 -4.59 -6.52 2.17
CA VAL A 200 -4.07 -7.68 2.89
C VAL A 200 -4.79 -8.95 2.50
N GLN A 201 -4.04 -9.94 2.03
CA GLN A 201 -4.51 -11.29 1.76
C GLN A 201 -3.76 -12.26 2.67
N SER A 202 -4.44 -13.28 3.22
CA SER A 202 -3.80 -14.23 4.13
C SER A 202 -4.38 -15.64 4.00
N LYS A 203 -3.51 -16.64 4.20
CA LYS A 203 -3.89 -18.07 4.22
C LYS A 203 -2.88 -18.89 5.01
N ILE A 204 -3.29 -20.05 5.51
CA ILE A 204 -2.35 -21.11 5.94
C ILE A 204 -1.85 -21.79 4.67
N ILE A 205 -0.51 -21.81 4.50
CA ILE A 205 0.13 -22.38 3.30
C ILE A 205 0.61 -23.81 3.56
N ALA A 206 0.98 -24.12 4.81
CA ALA A 206 1.30 -25.45 5.30
C ALA A 206 0.97 -25.52 6.79
N PRO A 207 0.85 -26.70 7.43
CA PRO A 207 0.44 -26.82 8.83
C PRO A 207 1.34 -26.04 9.79
N GLY A 208 0.79 -24.94 10.32
CA GLY A 208 1.48 -24.01 11.21
C GLY A 208 2.24 -22.89 10.51
N TYR A 209 2.25 -22.81 9.17
CA TYR A 209 2.93 -21.76 8.42
C TYR A 209 1.93 -20.82 7.78
N GLY A 210 2.04 -19.54 8.14
CA GLY A 210 1.21 -18.47 7.61
C GLY A 210 1.79 -17.84 6.34
N TYR A 211 0.92 -17.36 5.48
CA TYR A 211 1.25 -16.53 4.33
C TYR A 211 0.40 -15.27 4.37
N ILE A 212 1.04 -14.12 4.23
CA ILE A 212 0.39 -12.81 4.12
C ILE A 212 0.97 -12.10 2.92
N ARG A 213 0.10 -11.62 2.03
CA ARG A 213 0.46 -10.75 0.91
C ARG A 213 -0.07 -9.35 1.17
N LEU A 214 0.82 -8.36 1.07
CA LEU A 214 0.45 -6.95 1.06
C LEU A 214 0.55 -6.44 -0.37
N THR A 215 -0.57 -6.01 -0.94
CA THR A 215 -0.61 -5.53 -2.33
C THR A 215 -0.26 -4.05 -2.44
N GLN A 216 -0.47 -3.28 -1.36
CA GLN A 216 -0.19 -1.86 -1.25
C GLN A 216 -0.18 -1.44 0.22
N PHE A 217 0.45 -0.30 0.56
CA PHE A 217 0.44 0.28 1.90
C PHE A 217 -0.60 1.40 1.99
N GLN A 218 -1.80 1.06 2.45
CA GLN A 218 -2.93 1.96 2.69
C GLN A 218 -3.08 2.27 4.18
N ALA A 219 -3.94 3.21 4.55
CA ALA A 219 -4.13 3.64 5.93
C ALA A 219 -4.45 2.49 6.91
N LEU A 220 -5.20 1.48 6.47
CA LEU A 220 -5.60 0.35 7.30
C LEU A 220 -4.71 -0.89 7.19
N THR A 221 -3.70 -0.90 6.30
CA THR A 221 -2.89 -2.10 6.01
C THR A 221 -2.22 -2.68 7.26
N GLY A 222 -1.64 -1.85 8.12
CA GLY A 222 -1.01 -2.31 9.37
C GLY A 222 -2.02 -3.00 10.30
N LYS A 223 -3.18 -2.39 10.52
CA LYS A 223 -4.27 -2.95 11.32
C LYS A 223 -4.80 -4.27 10.74
N ASP A 224 -5.07 -4.29 9.44
CA ASP A 224 -5.62 -5.46 8.75
C ASP A 224 -4.63 -6.63 8.74
N MET A 225 -3.33 -6.34 8.64
CA MET A 225 -2.26 -7.34 8.76
C MET A 225 -2.25 -7.97 10.17
N LEU A 226 -2.33 -7.17 11.23
CA LEU A 226 -2.38 -7.68 12.60
C LEU A 226 -3.59 -8.60 12.80
N GLN A 227 -4.77 -8.20 12.34
CA GLN A 227 -5.97 -9.04 12.36
C GLN A 227 -5.80 -10.34 11.55
N ALA A 228 -5.08 -10.27 10.41
CA ALA A 228 -4.78 -11.44 9.61
C ALA A 228 -3.85 -12.41 10.37
N ILE A 229 -2.82 -11.90 11.05
CA ILE A 229 -1.93 -12.71 11.91
C ILE A 229 -2.71 -13.41 13.01
N ASP A 230 -3.62 -12.71 13.69
CA ASP A 230 -4.42 -13.29 14.76
C ASP A 230 -5.34 -14.41 14.23
N ARG A 231 -5.97 -14.22 13.07
CA ARG A 231 -6.76 -15.28 12.42
C ARG A 231 -5.90 -16.49 12.05
N LEU A 232 -4.69 -16.29 11.52
CA LEU A 232 -3.77 -17.38 11.16
C LEU A 232 -3.32 -18.14 12.40
N LYS A 233 -3.02 -17.45 13.51
CA LYS A 233 -2.70 -18.09 14.80
C LYS A 233 -3.86 -18.96 15.29
N GLN A 234 -5.09 -18.46 15.28
CA GLN A 234 -6.27 -19.24 15.68
C GLN A 234 -6.46 -20.48 14.80
N GLN A 235 -6.32 -20.34 13.47
CA GLN A 235 -6.42 -21.46 12.53
C GLN A 235 -5.30 -22.52 12.73
N SER A 236 -4.14 -22.10 13.25
CA SER A 236 -3.02 -22.99 13.53
C SER A 236 -3.06 -23.61 14.93
N GLY A 237 -4.08 -23.33 15.72
CA GLY A 237 -4.23 -23.81 17.09
C GLY A 237 -3.30 -23.12 18.09
N GLY A 238 -2.86 -21.90 17.80
CA GLY A 238 -1.97 -21.10 18.65
C GLY A 238 -0.91 -20.34 17.87
N ASN A 239 0.35 -20.41 18.29
CA ASN A 239 1.44 -19.73 17.62
C ASN A 239 1.77 -20.34 16.26
N LEU A 240 2.14 -19.47 15.29
CA LEU A 240 2.68 -19.90 14.01
C LEU A 240 4.09 -20.43 14.18
N LYS A 241 4.44 -21.46 13.39
CA LYS A 241 5.81 -21.97 13.27
C LYS A 241 6.69 -21.07 12.40
N GLY A 242 6.07 -20.26 11.57
CA GLY A 242 6.72 -19.27 10.72
C GLY A 242 5.73 -18.53 9.83
N LEU A 243 6.19 -17.42 9.22
CA LEU A 243 5.40 -16.55 8.37
C LEU A 243 6.16 -16.20 7.08
N ILE A 244 5.47 -16.26 5.96
CA ILE A 244 5.91 -15.64 4.70
C ILE A 244 5.14 -14.33 4.52
N LEU A 245 5.87 -13.21 4.39
CA LEU A 245 5.34 -11.89 4.02
C LEU A 245 5.67 -11.61 2.56
N ASP A 246 4.67 -11.60 1.70
CA ASP A 246 4.83 -11.38 0.27
C ASP A 246 4.59 -9.91 -0.09
N LEU A 247 5.66 -9.24 -0.50
CA LEU A 247 5.69 -7.85 -0.96
C LEU A 247 5.96 -7.75 -2.46
N ARG A 248 5.92 -8.86 -3.22
CA ARG A 248 6.13 -8.84 -4.67
C ARG A 248 5.03 -8.03 -5.36
N ASN A 249 5.44 -7.22 -6.36
CA ASN A 249 4.56 -6.31 -7.11
C ASN A 249 3.79 -5.31 -6.22
N ASN A 250 4.35 -4.96 -5.05
CA ASN A 250 3.82 -3.95 -4.16
C ASN A 250 4.49 -2.60 -4.45
N PRO A 251 3.81 -1.61 -5.04
CA PRO A 251 4.43 -0.33 -5.44
C PRO A 251 4.74 0.59 -4.25
N GLY A 252 4.42 0.17 -3.04
CA GLY A 252 4.56 0.98 -1.83
C GLY A 252 3.23 1.57 -1.36
N GLY A 253 3.27 2.81 -0.92
CA GLY A 253 2.14 3.56 -0.37
C GLY A 253 2.56 4.44 0.81
N LEU A 254 1.75 4.49 1.86
CA LEU A 254 1.96 5.35 3.02
C LEU A 254 3.18 4.91 3.86
N LEU A 255 4.04 5.87 4.19
CA LEU A 255 5.19 5.67 5.08
C LEU A 255 4.76 5.17 6.46
N ASP A 256 3.73 5.79 7.05
CA ASP A 256 3.22 5.41 8.38
C ASP A 256 2.74 3.94 8.39
N SER A 257 2.14 3.49 7.30
CA SER A 257 1.69 2.10 7.19
C SER A 257 2.87 1.12 7.10
N ALA A 258 3.94 1.48 6.39
CA ALA A 258 5.18 0.69 6.37
C ALA A 258 5.84 0.62 7.75
N ILE A 259 5.84 1.73 8.48
CA ILE A 259 6.33 1.79 9.87
C ILE A 259 5.50 0.86 10.76
N GLN A 260 4.15 0.91 10.70
CA GLN A 260 3.27 0.04 11.48
C GLN A 260 3.49 -1.45 11.16
N VAL A 261 3.64 -1.79 9.87
CA VAL A 261 3.92 -3.18 9.45
C VAL A 261 5.27 -3.66 9.96
N SER A 262 6.30 -2.83 9.90
CA SER A 262 7.64 -3.17 10.42
C SER A 262 7.64 -3.29 11.94
N ASP A 263 6.97 -2.35 12.63
CA ASP A 263 6.85 -2.31 14.10
C ASP A 263 6.18 -3.59 14.68
N ALA A 264 5.31 -4.23 13.91
CA ALA A 264 4.67 -5.49 14.31
C ALA A 264 5.66 -6.66 14.50
N PHE A 265 6.83 -6.58 13.87
CA PHE A 265 7.84 -7.66 13.89
C PHE A 265 9.15 -7.25 14.56
N LEU A 266 9.31 -5.98 14.91
CA LEU A 266 10.51 -5.41 15.52
C LEU A 266 10.23 -4.99 16.96
N GLY A 267 11.29 -4.82 17.75
CA GLY A 267 11.17 -4.44 19.15
C GLY A 267 12.42 -3.78 19.69
N LYS A 268 13.07 -4.46 20.63
CA LYS A 268 14.35 -4.03 21.21
C LYS A 268 15.46 -4.98 20.81
N ASP A 269 16.60 -4.41 20.48
CA ASP A 269 17.81 -5.17 20.21
C ASP A 269 18.35 -5.87 21.51
N LYS A 270 19.43 -6.64 21.36
CA LYS A 270 20.05 -7.34 22.49
C LYS A 270 20.59 -6.41 23.59
N SER A 271 20.77 -5.13 23.30
CA SER A 271 21.19 -4.09 24.28
C SER A 271 20.00 -3.41 24.98
N GLY A 272 18.76 -3.77 24.61
CA GLY A 272 17.53 -3.17 25.12
C GLY A 272 17.14 -1.85 24.46
N LYS A 273 17.81 -1.43 23.38
CA LYS A 273 17.48 -0.24 22.61
C LYS A 273 16.42 -0.57 21.57
N PRO A 274 15.46 0.36 21.30
CA PRO A 274 14.53 0.19 20.20
C PRO A 274 15.24 0.02 18.86
N GLU A 275 14.82 -0.96 18.08
CA GLU A 275 15.32 -1.18 16.73
C GLU A 275 14.87 -0.06 15.80
N THR A 276 15.76 0.39 14.91
CA THR A 276 15.42 1.40 13.90
C THR A 276 14.62 0.73 12.79
N ILE A 277 13.56 1.41 12.33
CA ILE A 277 12.76 0.97 11.18
C ILE A 277 13.26 1.67 9.90
N VAL A 278 13.30 3.00 9.93
CA VAL A 278 13.69 3.83 8.78
C VAL A 278 14.13 5.21 9.28
N SER A 279 15.02 5.85 8.57
CA SER A 279 15.32 7.28 8.77
C SER A 279 15.13 8.06 7.48
N THR A 280 14.78 9.33 7.59
CA THR A 280 14.66 10.26 6.47
C THR A 280 15.61 11.43 6.62
N LYS A 281 16.07 11.97 5.49
CA LYS A 281 16.85 13.21 5.43
C LYS A 281 16.32 14.11 4.34
N GLY A 282 16.05 15.35 4.66
CA GLY A 282 15.55 16.33 3.72
C GLY A 282 16.11 17.72 3.98
N ARG A 283 15.72 18.69 3.15
CA ARG A 283 16.22 20.07 3.23
C ARG A 283 15.56 20.90 4.32
N LEU A 284 14.28 20.59 4.63
CA LEU A 284 13.50 21.41 5.55
C LEU A 284 13.69 20.97 7.00
N PRO A 285 13.62 21.89 7.98
CA PRO A 285 13.54 21.51 9.38
C PRO A 285 12.38 20.52 9.61
N GLY A 286 12.64 19.43 10.34
CA GLY A 286 11.66 18.39 10.58
C GLY A 286 11.56 17.33 9.46
N SER A 287 12.29 17.47 8.36
CA SER A 287 12.43 16.41 7.34
C SER A 287 13.34 15.28 7.80
N ASP A 288 14.23 15.55 8.75
CA ASP A 288 15.07 14.54 9.38
C ASP A 288 14.27 13.84 10.48
N PHE A 289 14.01 12.60 10.25
CA PHE A 289 13.14 11.79 11.10
C PHE A 289 13.70 10.37 11.20
N THR A 290 13.57 9.75 12.38
CA THR A 290 13.92 8.35 12.58
C THR A 290 12.76 7.64 13.25
N ALA A 291 12.20 6.64 12.57
CA ALA A 291 11.20 5.75 13.16
C ALA A 291 11.90 4.63 13.92
N LEU A 292 11.50 4.47 15.18
CA LEU A 292 11.96 3.40 16.06
C LEU A 292 10.81 2.43 16.35
N ALA A 293 11.13 1.17 16.52
CA ALA A 293 10.19 0.16 16.95
C ALA A 293 9.69 0.46 18.37
N LYS A 294 8.38 0.35 18.56
CA LYS A 294 7.69 0.57 19.85
C LYS A 294 7.04 -0.73 20.33
N GLY A 295 6.82 -1.65 19.40
CA GLY A 295 6.08 -2.88 19.60
C GLY A 295 6.89 -4.00 20.22
N VAL A 296 6.24 -5.14 20.25
CA VAL A 296 6.84 -6.44 20.57
C VAL A 296 6.53 -7.32 19.36
N ASP A 297 7.53 -8.10 18.94
CA ASP A 297 7.36 -9.03 17.83
C ASP A 297 6.14 -9.94 18.02
N VAL A 298 5.11 -9.71 17.22
CA VAL A 298 3.84 -10.44 17.30
C VAL A 298 3.98 -11.94 16.96
N LEU A 299 5.08 -12.34 16.34
CA LEU A 299 5.38 -13.75 16.05
C LEU A 299 6.25 -14.43 17.12
N HIS A 300 6.63 -13.70 18.18
CA HIS A 300 7.48 -14.23 19.25
C HIS A 300 8.77 -14.89 18.71
N ASN A 301 9.44 -14.22 17.79
CA ASN A 301 10.65 -14.66 17.09
C ASN A 301 10.49 -15.94 16.22
N ALA A 302 9.25 -16.33 15.88
CA ALA A 302 9.08 -17.39 14.89
C ALA A 302 9.75 -16.98 13.56
N PRO A 303 10.37 -17.93 12.84
CA PRO A 303 11.04 -17.66 11.57
C PRO A 303 10.16 -16.91 10.57
N MET A 304 10.80 -16.03 9.79
CA MET A 304 10.10 -15.21 8.81
C MET A 304 10.90 -15.10 7.51
N VAL A 305 10.19 -15.20 6.38
CA VAL A 305 10.73 -14.94 5.03
C VAL A 305 9.92 -13.81 4.41
N VAL A 306 10.60 -12.85 3.80
CA VAL A 306 9.98 -11.76 3.01
C VAL A 306 10.28 -11.98 1.55
N LEU A 307 9.23 -12.02 0.72
CA LEU A 307 9.34 -12.12 -0.73
C LEU A 307 9.34 -10.72 -1.36
N ILE A 308 10.31 -10.44 -2.21
CA ILE A 308 10.41 -9.20 -2.99
C ILE A 308 10.74 -9.49 -4.46
N ASN A 309 10.39 -8.54 -5.33
CA ASN A 309 10.82 -8.53 -6.73
C ASN A 309 10.99 -7.08 -7.24
N ASN A 310 11.29 -6.91 -8.52
CA ASN A 310 11.47 -5.59 -9.14
C ASN A 310 10.20 -4.70 -9.12
N GLY A 311 9.03 -5.26 -8.83
CA GLY A 311 7.79 -4.52 -8.58
C GLY A 311 7.60 -4.09 -7.12
N SER A 312 8.51 -4.50 -6.20
CA SER A 312 8.50 -4.07 -4.80
C SER A 312 9.19 -2.71 -4.69
N ALA A 313 8.47 -1.65 -4.30
CA ALA A 313 8.99 -0.29 -4.32
C ALA A 313 8.64 0.50 -3.04
N SER A 314 9.43 1.53 -2.71
CA SER A 314 9.11 2.55 -1.70
C SER A 314 8.80 1.94 -0.31
N ALA A 315 7.57 2.06 0.20
CA ALA A 315 7.13 1.49 1.47
C ALA A 315 7.40 -0.02 1.61
N ALA A 316 7.32 -0.78 0.50
CA ALA A 316 7.68 -2.20 0.50
C ALA A 316 9.17 -2.41 0.73
N GLU A 317 10.01 -1.51 0.20
CA GLU A 317 11.46 -1.53 0.39
C GLU A 317 11.84 -1.10 1.81
N ILE A 318 11.07 -0.19 2.43
CA ILE A 318 11.25 0.18 3.85
C ILE A 318 11.05 -1.06 4.73
N VAL A 319 9.94 -1.79 4.54
CA VAL A 319 9.65 -3.00 5.33
C VAL A 319 10.73 -4.07 5.10
N ALA A 320 11.08 -4.36 3.84
CA ALA A 320 12.10 -5.34 3.52
C ALA A 320 13.47 -4.96 4.10
N GLY A 321 13.89 -3.69 3.96
CA GLY A 321 15.15 -3.18 4.51
C GLY A 321 15.17 -3.17 6.03
N ALA A 322 14.07 -2.77 6.68
CA ALA A 322 13.95 -2.78 8.13
C ALA A 322 14.11 -4.21 8.70
N LEU A 323 13.40 -5.18 8.14
CA LEU A 323 13.44 -6.56 8.60
C LEU A 323 14.78 -7.26 8.27
N LYS A 324 15.40 -6.90 7.14
CA LYS A 324 16.72 -7.38 6.75
C LYS A 324 17.82 -6.90 7.70
N ASP A 325 17.94 -5.58 7.85
CA ASP A 325 19.05 -4.96 8.60
C ASP A 325 19.00 -5.32 10.09
N ASN A 326 17.78 -5.43 10.65
CA ASN A 326 17.57 -5.93 12.02
C ASN A 326 17.67 -7.48 12.12
N LYS A 327 17.98 -8.19 11.02
CA LYS A 327 18.11 -9.65 10.98
C LYS A 327 16.85 -10.39 11.46
N ARG A 328 15.67 -9.74 11.27
CA ARG A 328 14.40 -10.32 11.69
C ARG A 328 13.84 -11.32 10.68
N ALA A 329 14.09 -11.13 9.41
CA ALA A 329 13.61 -11.99 8.33
C ALA A 329 14.70 -12.24 7.30
N VAL A 330 14.60 -13.37 6.60
CA VAL A 330 15.36 -13.67 5.40
C VAL A 330 14.61 -13.05 4.21
N ILE A 331 15.29 -12.25 3.41
CA ILE A 331 14.74 -11.64 2.20
C ILE A 331 15.02 -12.55 1.01
N LEU A 332 13.99 -12.95 0.28
CA LEU A 332 14.07 -13.89 -0.83
C LEU A 332 13.40 -13.33 -2.09
N GLY A 333 13.95 -13.61 -3.25
CA GLY A 333 13.39 -13.20 -4.55
C GLY A 333 14.40 -12.52 -5.44
N THR A 334 14.04 -11.40 -6.05
CA THR A 334 14.93 -10.58 -6.89
C THR A 334 15.05 -9.17 -6.33
N THR A 335 16.10 -8.43 -6.74
CA THR A 335 16.32 -7.04 -6.29
C THR A 335 15.08 -6.20 -6.52
N SER A 336 14.73 -5.37 -5.52
CA SER A 336 13.58 -4.48 -5.57
C SER A 336 13.82 -3.27 -6.49
N PHE A 337 12.83 -2.40 -6.64
CA PHE A 337 12.81 -1.30 -7.60
C PHE A 337 13.90 -0.24 -7.37
N GLY A 338 14.13 0.15 -6.12
CA GLY A 338 15.10 1.21 -5.78
C GLY A 338 14.51 2.61 -5.66
N LYS A 339 13.31 2.76 -5.12
CA LYS A 339 12.72 4.08 -4.85
C LYS A 339 12.99 4.50 -3.41
N GLY A 340 14.04 5.30 -3.21
CA GLY A 340 14.46 5.85 -1.90
C GLY A 340 14.00 7.28 -1.62
N SER A 341 13.03 7.81 -2.38
CA SER A 341 12.54 9.19 -2.24
C SER A 341 11.19 9.25 -1.55
N VAL A 342 11.03 10.23 -0.64
CA VAL A 342 9.78 10.55 0.06
C VAL A 342 9.05 11.64 -0.69
N GLN A 343 7.79 11.42 -1.04
CA GLN A 343 6.91 12.44 -1.62
C GLN A 343 5.96 12.97 -0.58
N THR A 344 5.86 14.31 -0.52
CA THR A 344 4.83 15.02 0.22
C THR A 344 3.80 15.55 -0.75
N VAL A 345 2.52 15.37 -0.40
CA VAL A 345 1.41 15.94 -1.16
C VAL A 345 1.03 17.27 -0.51
N LEU A 346 1.14 18.34 -1.27
CA LEU A 346 0.81 19.71 -0.84
C LEU A 346 -0.42 20.15 -1.63
N PRO A 347 -1.59 20.32 -0.98
CA PRO A 347 -2.77 20.87 -1.65
C PRO A 347 -2.49 22.31 -2.13
N LEU A 348 -2.88 22.61 -3.35
CA LEU A 348 -2.88 23.98 -3.89
C LEU A 348 -4.25 24.65 -3.66
N ASP A 349 -5.31 23.85 -3.75
CA ASP A 349 -6.68 24.22 -3.43
C ASP A 349 -7.46 22.96 -2.95
N GLU A 350 -8.80 23.04 -2.91
CA GLU A 350 -9.65 21.91 -2.48
C GLU A 350 -9.62 20.70 -3.44
N LYS A 351 -9.18 20.91 -4.69
CA LYS A 351 -9.28 19.95 -5.79
C LYS A 351 -7.96 19.55 -6.43
N THR A 352 -6.93 20.38 -6.28
CA THR A 352 -5.64 20.18 -6.94
C THR A 352 -4.50 20.18 -5.93
N GLY A 353 -3.37 19.62 -6.32
CA GLY A 353 -2.20 19.56 -5.46
C GLY A 353 -0.90 19.33 -6.21
N ILE A 354 0.18 19.41 -5.49
CA ILE A 354 1.49 18.98 -5.97
C ILE A 354 2.01 17.83 -5.11
N LYS A 355 2.49 16.81 -5.77
CA LYS A 355 3.26 15.73 -5.17
C LYS A 355 4.73 16.06 -5.39
N LEU A 356 5.48 16.30 -4.32
CA LEU A 356 6.84 16.82 -4.39
C LEU A 356 7.80 15.93 -3.60
N THR A 357 8.95 15.62 -4.17
CA THR A 357 10.04 14.93 -3.46
C THR A 357 10.65 15.87 -2.43
N THR A 358 10.51 15.54 -1.15
CA THR A 358 10.92 16.39 -0.01
C THR A 358 12.04 15.82 0.82
N ALA A 359 12.27 14.50 0.77
CA ALA A 359 13.33 13.83 1.53
C ALA A 359 13.75 12.52 0.84
N LEU A 360 14.87 11.97 1.29
CA LEU A 360 15.31 10.61 1.00
C LEU A 360 15.21 9.78 2.26
N TYR A 361 14.92 8.47 2.13
CA TYR A 361 14.93 7.56 3.25
C TYR A 361 16.07 6.54 3.17
N TYR A 362 16.44 6.05 4.34
CA TYR A 362 17.57 5.18 4.58
C TYR A 362 17.14 4.01 5.44
N THR A 363 17.68 2.84 5.16
CA THR A 363 17.47 1.63 5.97
C THR A 363 18.14 1.78 7.34
N PRO A 364 17.89 0.91 8.31
CA PRO A 364 18.54 0.95 9.63
C PRO A 364 20.06 0.99 9.60
N SER A 365 20.68 0.35 8.60
CA SER A 365 22.15 0.39 8.38
C SER A 365 22.65 1.74 7.85
N GLY A 366 21.77 2.69 7.55
CA GLY A 366 22.12 3.97 6.92
C GLY A 366 22.30 3.89 5.40
N THR A 367 21.95 2.78 4.79
CA THR A 367 22.07 2.60 3.34
C THR A 367 20.90 3.26 2.62
N SER A 368 21.21 4.08 1.58
CA SER A 368 20.19 4.60 0.68
C SER A 368 19.80 3.52 -0.32
N ILE A 369 18.51 3.29 -0.50
CA ILE A 369 18.00 2.36 -1.51
C ILE A 369 17.74 3.03 -2.86
N GLN A 370 17.94 4.36 -2.96
CA GLN A 370 17.69 5.12 -4.19
C GLN A 370 18.56 4.58 -5.35
N ALA A 371 17.89 4.15 -6.41
CA ALA A 371 18.47 3.56 -7.62
C ALA A 371 19.29 2.25 -7.40
N GLN A 372 19.20 1.64 -6.20
CA GLN A 372 19.88 0.38 -5.88
C GLN A 372 18.91 -0.73 -5.51
N GLY A 373 17.83 -0.38 -4.80
CA GLY A 373 16.88 -1.35 -4.26
C GLY A 373 17.41 -2.15 -3.07
N ILE A 374 16.58 -3.06 -2.60
CA ILE A 374 16.94 -4.07 -1.60
C ILE A 374 17.39 -5.32 -2.34
N VAL A 375 18.65 -5.70 -2.15
CA VAL A 375 19.19 -6.98 -2.66
C VAL A 375 18.72 -8.10 -1.72
N PRO A 376 18.09 -9.17 -2.22
CA PRO A 376 17.67 -10.28 -1.38
C PRO A 376 18.87 -11.04 -0.78
N ASP A 377 18.67 -11.72 0.37
CA ASP A 377 19.66 -12.61 0.97
C ASP A 377 19.77 -13.91 0.17
N ILE A 378 18.65 -14.36 -0.40
CA ILE A 378 18.56 -15.54 -1.26
C ILE A 378 17.94 -15.12 -2.58
N VAL A 379 18.75 -15.13 -3.64
CA VAL A 379 18.29 -14.80 -4.99
C VAL A 379 17.53 -16.01 -5.56
N VAL A 380 16.24 -15.79 -5.86
CA VAL A 380 15.38 -16.76 -6.55
C VAL A 380 14.68 -16.05 -7.69
N ASN A 381 15.01 -16.40 -8.91
CA ASN A 381 14.38 -15.82 -10.09
C ASN A 381 12.93 -16.34 -10.24
N GLU A 382 12.10 -15.54 -10.87
CA GLU A 382 10.77 -15.97 -11.29
C GLU A 382 10.94 -16.92 -12.48
N VAL A 383 10.54 -18.17 -12.29
CA VAL A 383 10.64 -19.24 -13.31
C VAL A 383 9.30 -19.94 -13.40
N GLU A 384 8.83 -20.13 -14.62
CA GLU A 384 7.72 -21.02 -14.91
C GLU A 384 8.27 -22.45 -15.09
N ILE A 385 7.89 -23.35 -14.21
CA ILE A 385 8.21 -24.77 -14.34
C ILE A 385 7.09 -25.43 -15.13
N PRO A 386 7.34 -25.90 -16.37
CA PRO A 386 6.30 -26.53 -17.16
C PRO A 386 5.73 -27.75 -16.47
N LYS A 387 4.40 -27.88 -16.42
CA LYS A 387 3.74 -29.14 -16.05
C LYS A 387 3.99 -30.14 -17.16
N THR A 388 5.08 -30.88 -17.10
CA THR A 388 5.32 -31.95 -18.07
C THR A 388 4.27 -33.03 -17.91
N ALA A 389 3.57 -33.36 -18.98
CA ALA A 389 2.57 -34.44 -19.03
C ALA A 389 3.18 -35.86 -18.83
N ALA A 390 4.48 -35.98 -18.82
CA ALA A 390 5.18 -37.19 -18.43
C ALA A 390 5.14 -37.32 -16.90
N LYS A 391 4.47 -38.36 -16.40
CA LYS A 391 4.74 -38.84 -15.05
C LYS A 391 6.25 -38.90 -14.91
N PRO A 392 6.87 -38.22 -13.89
CA PRO A 392 8.27 -38.45 -13.61
C PRO A 392 8.43 -39.97 -13.52
N ALA A 393 9.35 -40.54 -14.27
CA ALA A 393 9.75 -41.92 -14.04
C ALA A 393 10.03 -41.95 -12.52
N ASP A 394 9.29 -42.79 -11.78
CA ASP A 394 9.37 -42.85 -10.34
C ASP A 394 10.85 -43.01 -9.98
N PRO A 395 11.54 -41.99 -9.42
CA PRO A 395 12.95 -42.10 -9.10
C PRO A 395 13.17 -43.12 -7.98
N THR A 396 12.08 -43.71 -7.45
CA THR A 396 12.06 -44.66 -6.35
C THR A 396 12.09 -46.11 -6.82
N GLY A 397 12.59 -46.38 -8.05
CA GLY A 397 12.80 -47.76 -8.50
C GLY A 397 13.59 -48.64 -7.55
N TYR A 398 14.26 -48.05 -6.56
CA TYR A 398 14.99 -48.72 -5.46
C TYR A 398 14.39 -48.40 -4.09
N SER A 399 13.08 -48.45 -3.93
CA SER A 399 12.47 -48.40 -2.60
C SER A 399 12.08 -49.80 -2.13
N GLU A 400 12.20 -50.07 -0.83
CA GLU A 400 11.76 -51.33 -0.20
C GLU A 400 10.29 -51.64 -0.59
N ALA A 401 9.45 -50.60 -0.71
CA ALA A 401 8.05 -50.76 -1.11
C ALA A 401 7.84 -51.30 -2.55
N ASN A 402 8.87 -51.23 -3.39
CA ASN A 402 8.84 -51.70 -4.79
C ASN A 402 9.52 -53.07 -4.93
N LEU A 403 10.08 -53.64 -3.84
CA LEU A 403 10.68 -54.98 -3.85
C LEU A 403 9.60 -56.06 -3.74
N SER A 404 9.77 -57.11 -4.51
CA SER A 404 8.87 -58.27 -4.43
C SER A 404 8.97 -58.93 -3.05
N GLY A 405 7.83 -59.01 -2.33
CA GLY A 405 7.79 -59.61 -0.98
C GLY A 405 8.12 -58.62 0.15
N HIS A 406 8.17 -57.31 -0.09
CA HIS A 406 8.40 -56.31 0.96
C HIS A 406 7.39 -56.39 2.11
N LEU A 407 7.83 -56.06 3.32
CA LEU A 407 6.96 -56.03 4.49
C LEU A 407 6.01 -54.82 4.48
N ILE A 408 4.74 -55.10 4.69
CA ILE A 408 3.70 -54.06 4.68
C ILE A 408 3.76 -53.23 5.97
N ASN A 409 3.99 -51.91 5.85
CA ASN A 409 3.90 -51.01 7.00
C ASN A 409 2.43 -50.74 7.33
N LYS A 410 1.99 -51.05 8.54
CA LYS A 410 0.60 -50.88 9.01
C LYS A 410 0.18 -49.43 9.26
N ASN A 411 1.12 -48.46 9.24
CA ASN A 411 0.87 -47.05 9.49
C ASN A 411 0.45 -46.24 8.24
N ASN A 412 -0.60 -46.68 7.56
CA ASN A 412 -1.09 -46.06 6.30
C ASN A 412 -1.52 -44.58 6.42
N LYS A 413 -1.85 -44.08 7.62
CA LYS A 413 -2.32 -42.70 7.80
C LYS A 413 -1.20 -41.68 7.61
N GLU A 414 0.04 -41.98 8.03
CA GLU A 414 1.18 -41.06 7.84
C GLU A 414 1.63 -40.98 6.39
N ILE A 415 1.60 -42.13 5.69
CA ILE A 415 1.93 -42.22 4.25
C ILE A 415 0.95 -41.40 3.41
N THR A 416 -0.34 -41.42 3.74
CA THR A 416 -1.35 -40.65 3.01
C THR A 416 -1.19 -39.12 3.24
N LYS A 417 -0.88 -38.71 4.50
CA LYS A 417 -0.59 -37.31 4.79
C LYS A 417 0.65 -36.82 4.04
N ALA A 418 1.73 -37.63 4.02
CA ALA A 418 2.95 -37.30 3.28
C ALA A 418 2.73 -37.18 1.77
N LYS A 419 1.93 -38.08 1.17
CA LYS A 419 1.58 -38.01 -0.26
C LYS A 419 0.78 -36.74 -0.61
N ASN A 420 -0.21 -36.38 0.23
CA ASN A 420 -1.00 -35.18 0.01
C ASN A 420 -0.16 -33.91 0.16
N PHE A 421 0.74 -33.86 1.14
CA PHE A 421 1.67 -32.76 1.32
C PHE A 421 2.62 -32.63 0.12
N LYS A 422 3.20 -33.77 -0.35
CA LYS A 422 4.05 -33.77 -1.54
C LYS A 422 3.32 -33.24 -2.76
N ALA A 423 2.08 -33.66 -3.01
CA ALA A 423 1.28 -33.17 -4.14
C ALA A 423 1.01 -31.67 -4.05
N GLN A 424 0.74 -31.14 -2.85
CA GLN A 424 0.57 -29.71 -2.62
C GLN A 424 1.85 -28.93 -2.88
N MET A 425 3.01 -29.44 -2.46
CA MET A 425 4.31 -28.84 -2.70
C MET A 425 4.68 -28.86 -4.19
N ASP A 426 4.39 -29.96 -4.89
CA ASP A 426 4.60 -30.08 -6.34
C ASP A 426 3.71 -29.07 -7.10
N GLU A 427 2.46 -28.88 -6.70
CA GLU A 427 1.56 -27.90 -7.28
C GLU A 427 2.07 -26.46 -7.02
N LEU A 428 2.52 -26.16 -5.81
CA LEU A 428 3.09 -24.87 -5.45
C LEU A 428 4.35 -24.55 -6.26
N MET A 429 5.23 -25.54 -6.43
CA MET A 429 6.46 -25.43 -7.21
C MET A 429 6.17 -25.04 -8.68
N HIS A 430 5.13 -25.60 -9.27
CA HIS A 430 4.75 -25.31 -10.65
C HIS A 430 4.01 -23.97 -10.81
N ASN A 431 3.23 -23.55 -9.80
CA ASN A 431 2.42 -22.35 -9.89
C ASN A 431 3.15 -21.08 -9.38
N ASP A 432 4.04 -21.22 -8.40
CA ASP A 432 4.81 -20.12 -7.81
C ASP A 432 6.11 -20.67 -7.18
N TYR A 433 7.14 -20.78 -7.99
CA TYR A 433 8.42 -21.34 -7.58
C TYR A 433 9.09 -20.53 -6.44
N GLN A 434 8.98 -19.18 -6.47
CA GLN A 434 9.53 -18.34 -5.41
C GLN A 434 8.84 -18.61 -4.07
N LEU A 435 7.51 -18.79 -4.08
CA LEU A 435 6.76 -19.09 -2.88
C LEU A 435 7.08 -20.51 -2.36
N TYR A 436 7.27 -21.47 -3.25
CA TYR A 436 7.76 -22.81 -2.91
C TYR A 436 9.14 -22.74 -2.23
N ALA A 437 10.09 -22.00 -2.81
CA ALA A 437 11.42 -21.82 -2.24
C ALA A 437 11.36 -21.13 -0.87
N ALA A 438 10.53 -20.10 -0.72
CA ALA A 438 10.32 -19.39 0.54
C ALA A 438 9.79 -20.32 1.64
N LEU A 439 8.82 -21.18 1.32
CA LEU A 439 8.29 -22.15 2.27
C LEU A 439 9.36 -23.17 2.67
N THR A 440 10.15 -23.67 1.73
CA THR A 440 11.24 -24.61 2.00
C THR A 440 12.30 -24.00 2.93
N VAL A 441 12.71 -22.75 2.68
CA VAL A 441 13.64 -22.01 3.56
C VAL A 441 13.04 -21.83 4.95
N LEU A 442 11.76 -21.40 5.02
CA LEU A 442 11.06 -21.16 6.28
C LEU A 442 10.95 -22.43 7.13
N GLU A 443 10.64 -23.58 6.52
CA GLU A 443 10.60 -24.88 7.19
C GLU A 443 11.99 -25.29 7.71
N GLY A 444 13.05 -25.09 6.91
CA GLY A 444 14.43 -25.33 7.33
C GLY A 444 14.83 -24.48 8.54
N MET A 445 14.51 -23.18 8.53
CA MET A 445 14.75 -22.28 9.67
C MET A 445 13.98 -22.71 10.93
N ALA A 446 12.73 -23.14 10.79
CA ALA A 446 11.91 -23.60 11.90
C ALA A 446 12.42 -24.94 12.50
N LEU A 447 13.05 -25.77 11.70
CA LEU A 447 13.70 -27.02 12.18
C LEU A 447 15.00 -26.73 12.92
N ALA A 448 15.80 -25.75 12.44
CA ALA A 448 17.06 -25.37 13.08
C ALA A 448 16.88 -24.67 14.44
N ASN A 449 15.72 -24.10 14.71
CA ASN A 449 15.37 -23.40 15.96
C ASN A 449 14.68 -24.33 17.00
N ARG A 450 14.57 -25.64 16.75
CA ARG A 450 14.07 -26.63 17.71
C ARG A 450 15.17 -27.10 18.63
#